data_6c649670f9301849a77e86b735648b9b
#
_entry.id   6c649670f9301849a77e86b735648b9b
#
_cell.length_a   1.000
_cell.length_b   1.000
_cell.length_c   1.000
_cell.angle_alpha   90.00
_cell.angle_beta   90.00
_cell.angle_gamma   90.00
#
_symmetry.space_group_name_H-M   'P 1'
#
loop_
_entity.id
_entity.type
_entity.pdbx_description
1 polymer ?
#
loop_
_entity_poly.entity_id
_entity_poly.type
_entity_poly.pdbx_seq_one_letter_code
_entity_poly.pdbx_strand_id
1 'polypeptide(L)'
;MENKIYLGENLDVLKRLPEQSVDLIYIDPPFNTGKSQARQQISVEKDGNGDRIGFGGNRYQTTVIGERAYRDYFDDYLGFLEPRLLTAYRVLKPNGSLYFHIDYREVHYCKILLDEIFGRECFLNEIIWAY
;
A
#
# COMPACT_ATOMS: atom_id res chain seq x y z
N MET A 1 -12.84 3.54 21.09
CA MET A 1 -12.56 3.65 19.64
C MET A 1 -12.56 2.25 19.06
N GLU A 2 -13.31 1.98 18.00
CA GLU A 2 -13.44 0.64 17.42
C GLU A 2 -12.51 0.52 16.21
N ASN A 3 -11.68 -0.53 16.18
CA ASN A 3 -10.84 -0.82 15.02
C ASN A 3 -11.68 -1.50 13.94
N LYS A 4 -11.57 -1.03 12.69
CA LYS A 4 -12.32 -1.57 11.55
C LYS A 4 -11.38 -1.98 10.42
N ILE A 5 -11.67 -3.11 9.79
CA ILE A 5 -11.00 -3.58 8.59
C ILE A 5 -12.03 -3.65 7.47
N TYR A 6 -11.70 -3.02 6.35
CA TYR A 6 -12.54 -3.04 5.15
C TYR A 6 -11.85 -3.88 4.06
N LEU A 7 -12.59 -4.83 3.51
CA LEU A 7 -12.15 -5.60 2.34
C LEU A 7 -12.94 -5.13 1.12
N GLY A 8 -12.25 -4.61 0.11
CA GLY A 8 -12.88 -4.12 -1.12
C GLY A 8 -12.05 -3.09 -1.86
N GLU A 9 -12.65 -2.45 -2.85
CA GLU A 9 -12.03 -1.35 -3.58
C GLU A 9 -11.87 -0.13 -2.66
N ASN A 10 -10.65 0.35 -2.51
CA ASN A 10 -10.31 1.41 -1.56
C ASN A 10 -11.01 2.74 -1.88
N LEU A 11 -11.19 3.07 -3.16
CA LEU A 11 -11.88 4.30 -3.56
C LEU A 11 -13.33 4.33 -3.07
N ASP A 12 -14.02 3.18 -3.12
CA ASP A 12 -15.40 3.07 -2.65
C ASP A 12 -15.48 3.19 -1.12
N VAL A 13 -14.50 2.66 -0.41
CA VAL A 13 -14.40 2.81 1.05
C VAL A 13 -14.11 4.26 1.43
N LEU A 14 -13.10 4.87 0.80
CA LEU A 14 -12.70 6.26 1.05
C LEU A 14 -13.85 7.25 0.83
N LYS A 15 -14.66 7.05 -0.22
CA LYS A 15 -15.83 7.91 -0.51
C LYS A 15 -16.87 7.94 0.59
N ARG A 16 -16.96 6.87 1.41
CA ARG A 16 -17.92 6.75 2.52
C ARG A 16 -17.41 7.37 3.81
N LEU A 17 -16.12 7.65 3.91
CA LEU A 17 -15.54 8.29 5.09
C LEU A 17 -15.93 9.78 5.13
N PRO A 18 -16.20 10.32 6.34
CA PRO A 18 -16.45 11.74 6.51
C PRO A 18 -15.25 12.58 6.07
N GLU A 19 -15.50 13.82 5.65
CA GLU A 19 -14.43 14.77 5.37
C GLU A 19 -13.65 15.09 6.65
N GLN A 20 -12.34 15.33 6.50
CA GLN A 20 -11.45 15.75 7.59
C GLN A 20 -11.57 14.86 8.86
N SER A 21 -11.72 13.55 8.66
CA SER A 21 -11.92 12.59 9.75
C SER A 21 -10.69 11.76 10.10
N VAL A 22 -9.65 11.79 9.25
CA VAL A 22 -8.48 10.93 9.34
C VAL A 22 -7.24 11.75 9.70
N ASP A 23 -6.51 11.33 10.71
CA ASP A 23 -5.27 12.01 11.16
C ASP A 23 -4.04 11.58 10.37
N LEU A 24 -4.01 10.32 9.91
CA LEU A 24 -2.89 9.77 9.17
C LEU A 24 -3.38 8.79 8.12
N ILE A 25 -2.83 8.91 6.92
CA ILE A 25 -3.03 7.97 5.82
C ILE A 25 -1.66 7.40 5.42
N TYR A 26 -1.55 6.07 5.35
CA TYR A 26 -0.42 5.38 4.74
C TYR A 26 -0.93 4.61 3.53
N ILE A 27 -0.37 4.88 2.36
CA ILE A 27 -0.74 4.25 1.10
C ILE A 27 0.45 3.45 0.56
N ASP A 28 0.19 2.19 0.24
CA ASP A 28 1.12 1.27 -0.42
C ASP A 28 0.42 0.71 -1.68
N PRO A 29 0.40 1.47 -2.79
CA PRO A 29 -0.27 1.06 -4.01
C PRO A 29 0.56 0.03 -4.79
N PRO A 30 0.00 -0.63 -5.81
CA PRO A 30 0.80 -1.34 -6.81
C PRO A 30 1.83 -0.39 -7.43
N PHE A 31 3.06 -0.87 -7.68
CA PHE A 31 4.18 0.01 -8.09
C PHE A 31 4.31 0.19 -9.61
N ASN A 32 3.37 -0.30 -10.39
CA ASN A 32 3.41 -0.28 -11.85
C ASN A 32 4.69 -0.95 -12.41
N THR A 33 5.00 -2.13 -11.89
CA THR A 33 6.24 -2.85 -12.26
C THR A 33 6.21 -3.44 -13.66
N GLY A 34 5.07 -3.35 -14.36
CA GLY A 34 4.86 -3.93 -15.68
C GLY A 34 4.61 -5.45 -15.66
N LYS A 35 4.41 -6.04 -14.49
CA LYS A 35 4.24 -7.49 -14.30
C LYS A 35 3.03 -7.78 -13.43
N SER A 36 2.42 -8.95 -13.62
CA SER A 36 1.50 -9.47 -12.63
C SER A 36 2.29 -10.00 -11.45
N GLN A 37 1.91 -9.60 -10.26
CA GLN A 37 2.50 -10.07 -9.01
C GLN A 37 1.65 -11.20 -8.44
N ALA A 38 2.28 -12.30 -8.09
CA ALA A 38 1.64 -13.44 -7.45
C ALA A 38 2.09 -13.55 -6.00
N ARG A 39 1.14 -13.66 -5.09
CA ARG A 39 1.39 -13.93 -3.68
C ARG A 39 0.88 -15.31 -3.33
N GLN A 40 1.78 -16.18 -2.91
CA GLN A 40 1.43 -17.48 -2.38
C GLN A 40 0.99 -17.35 -0.92
N GLN A 41 -0.16 -17.90 -0.63
CA GLN A 41 -0.62 -18.08 0.73
C GLN A 41 -0.05 -19.40 1.23
N ILE A 42 0.73 -19.37 2.29
CA ILE A 42 1.38 -20.52 2.87
C ILE A 42 0.83 -20.82 4.26
N SER A 43 0.64 -22.08 4.58
CA SER A 43 0.51 -22.57 5.95
C SER A 43 1.88 -23.02 6.43
N VAL A 44 2.21 -22.69 7.67
CA VAL A 44 3.50 -23.05 8.28
C VAL A 44 3.22 -23.78 9.57
N GLU A 45 3.64 -25.04 9.63
CA GLU A 45 3.50 -25.90 10.80
C GLU A 45 4.87 -26.29 11.34
N LYS A 46 4.99 -26.39 12.66
CA LYS A 46 6.25 -26.82 13.28
C LYS A 46 6.48 -28.33 13.01
N ASP A 47 7.59 -28.63 12.35
CA ASP A 47 7.99 -29.99 12.02
C ASP A 47 9.52 -30.11 12.14
N GLY A 48 9.99 -31.10 12.86
CA GLY A 48 11.43 -31.33 13.08
C GLY A 48 12.23 -31.61 11.80
N ASN A 49 11.56 -32.07 10.72
CA ASN A 49 12.13 -32.34 9.40
C ASN A 49 11.75 -31.27 8.36
N GLY A 50 11.11 -30.19 8.80
CA GLY A 50 10.58 -29.12 7.93
C GLY A 50 11.64 -28.49 7.04
N ASP A 51 11.19 -27.95 5.92
CA ASP A 51 11.99 -27.35 4.85
C ASP A 51 12.54 -25.96 5.20
N ARG A 52 12.02 -25.33 6.27
CA ARG A 52 12.35 -23.97 6.67
C ARG A 52 12.82 -23.88 8.12
N ILE A 53 13.86 -23.09 8.36
CA ILE A 53 14.34 -22.79 9.72
C ILE A 53 13.78 -21.42 10.11
N GLY A 54 13.05 -21.37 11.23
CA GLY A 54 12.53 -20.13 11.81
C GLY A 54 13.40 -19.63 12.96
N PHE A 55 12.91 -18.58 13.59
CA PHE A 55 13.58 -17.95 14.74
C PHE A 55 13.80 -18.98 15.88
N GLY A 56 14.99 -18.98 16.47
CA GLY A 56 15.35 -19.91 17.54
C GLY A 56 15.71 -21.34 17.06
N GLY A 57 15.98 -21.54 15.75
CA GLY A 57 16.46 -22.80 15.20
C GLY A 57 15.37 -23.88 15.04
N ASN A 58 14.11 -23.58 15.32
CA ASN A 58 13.00 -24.50 15.08
C ASN A 58 12.78 -24.70 13.58
N ARG A 59 12.49 -25.93 13.18
CA ARG A 59 12.12 -26.24 11.79
C ARG A 59 10.61 -26.22 11.60
N TYR A 60 10.20 -25.85 10.41
CA TYR A 60 8.80 -25.70 10.00
C TYR A 60 8.62 -26.29 8.59
N GLN A 61 7.49 -26.96 8.40
CA GLN A 61 7.03 -27.40 7.09
C GLN A 61 6.15 -26.30 6.49
N THR A 62 6.45 -25.94 5.25
CA THR A 62 5.69 -24.94 4.50
C THR A 62 4.80 -25.63 3.47
N THR A 63 3.50 -25.36 3.52
CA THR A 63 2.53 -25.85 2.55
C THR A 63 1.86 -24.67 1.85
N VAL A 64 1.89 -24.63 0.52
CA VAL A 64 1.15 -23.63 -0.26
C VAL A 64 -0.33 -24.01 -0.26
N ILE A 65 -1.17 -23.14 0.30
CA ILE A 65 -2.61 -23.36 0.42
C ILE A 65 -3.44 -22.52 -0.56
N GLY A 66 -2.81 -21.57 -1.24
CA GLY A 66 -3.46 -20.75 -2.22
C GLY A 66 -2.50 -19.80 -2.90
N GLU A 67 -2.91 -19.28 -4.03
CA GLU A 67 -2.20 -18.25 -4.77
C GLU A 67 -3.18 -17.13 -5.08
N ARG A 68 -2.78 -15.89 -4.87
CA ARG A 68 -3.49 -14.69 -5.31
C ARG A 68 -2.56 -13.88 -6.18
N ALA A 69 -3.00 -13.59 -7.39
CA ALA A 69 -2.31 -12.67 -8.28
C ALA A 69 -3.02 -11.31 -8.28
N TYR A 70 -2.25 -10.26 -8.36
CA TYR A 70 -2.77 -8.92 -8.64
C TYR A 70 -2.01 -8.31 -9.82
N ARG A 71 -2.73 -7.51 -10.57
CA ARG A 71 -2.18 -6.79 -11.70
C ARG A 71 -1.36 -5.61 -11.18
N ASP A 72 -0.09 -5.57 -11.58
CA ASP A 72 0.82 -4.46 -11.29
C ASP A 72 1.33 -3.85 -12.61
N TYR A 73 0.38 -3.60 -13.49
CA TYR A 73 0.57 -2.99 -14.80
C TYR A 73 -0.64 -2.12 -15.11
N PHE A 74 -0.39 -0.86 -15.48
CA PHE A 74 -1.39 0.14 -15.76
C PHE A 74 -1.04 0.89 -17.04
N ASP A 75 -2.01 1.08 -17.91
CA ASP A 75 -1.84 1.91 -19.11
C ASP A 75 -1.81 3.39 -18.73
N ASP A 76 -2.54 3.78 -17.69
CA ASP A 76 -2.55 5.12 -17.09
C ASP A 76 -2.48 4.99 -15.56
N TYR A 77 -1.28 4.94 -15.04
CA TYR A 77 -1.04 4.76 -13.61
C TYR A 77 -1.43 5.99 -12.79
N LEU A 78 -1.13 7.19 -13.30
CA LEU A 78 -1.50 8.42 -12.60
C LEU A 78 -3.01 8.62 -12.60
N GLY A 79 -3.69 8.33 -13.70
CA GLY A 79 -5.15 8.33 -13.75
C GLY A 79 -5.81 7.30 -12.83
N PHE A 80 -5.14 6.18 -12.54
CA PHE A 80 -5.56 5.24 -11.49
C PHE A 80 -5.39 5.83 -10.09
N LEU A 81 -4.30 6.54 -9.81
CA LEU A 81 -4.00 7.10 -8.50
C LEU A 81 -4.79 8.37 -8.18
N GLU A 82 -4.95 9.27 -9.14
CA GLU A 82 -5.52 10.60 -8.94
C GLU A 82 -6.85 10.60 -8.16
N PRO A 83 -7.90 9.86 -8.55
CA PRO A 83 -9.17 9.87 -7.83
C PRO A 83 -9.04 9.36 -6.38
N ARG A 84 -8.07 8.47 -6.13
CA ARG A 84 -7.76 7.95 -4.80
C ARG A 84 -7.09 8.98 -3.93
N LEU A 85 -6.12 9.69 -4.50
CA LEU A 85 -5.38 10.75 -3.81
C LEU A 85 -6.26 11.97 -3.54
N LEU A 86 -7.11 12.38 -4.48
CA LEU A 86 -8.11 13.42 -4.28
C LEU A 86 -9.09 13.07 -3.14
N THR A 87 -9.52 11.81 -3.09
CA THR A 87 -10.40 11.36 -2.02
C THR A 87 -9.66 11.25 -0.69
N ALA A 88 -8.39 10.83 -0.69
CA ALA A 88 -7.53 10.84 0.49
C ALA A 88 -7.35 12.26 1.04
N TYR A 89 -7.11 13.24 0.17
CA TYR A 89 -7.04 14.66 0.55
C TYR A 89 -8.32 15.13 1.25
N ARG A 90 -9.49 14.78 0.70
CA ARG A 90 -10.79 15.16 1.27
C ARG A 90 -10.99 14.61 2.69
N VAL A 91 -10.60 13.36 2.93
CA VAL A 91 -10.82 12.71 4.24
C VAL A 91 -9.72 13.02 5.26
N LEU A 92 -8.54 13.46 4.82
CA LEU A 92 -7.45 13.84 5.70
C LEU A 92 -7.77 15.16 6.40
N LYS A 93 -7.50 15.24 7.71
CA LYS A 93 -7.63 16.47 8.47
C LYS A 93 -6.61 17.52 8.01
N PRO A 94 -6.88 18.83 8.23
CA PRO A 94 -5.94 19.89 7.85
C PRO A 94 -4.54 19.76 8.48
N ASN A 95 -4.45 19.14 9.66
CA ASN A 95 -3.19 18.84 10.35
C ASN A 95 -2.77 17.38 10.23
N GLY A 96 -3.44 16.62 9.36
CA GLY A 96 -3.14 15.21 9.11
C GLY A 96 -1.92 15.03 8.22
N SER A 97 -1.40 13.81 8.17
CA SER A 97 -0.23 13.46 7.36
C SER A 97 -0.52 12.31 6.41
N LEU A 98 0.02 12.41 5.20
CA LEU A 98 0.00 11.35 4.20
C LEU A 98 1.41 10.76 4.05
N TYR A 99 1.52 9.45 4.14
CA TYR A 99 2.69 8.67 3.77
C TYR A 99 2.36 7.89 2.51
N PHE A 100 3.14 8.12 1.46
CA PHE A 100 2.96 7.48 0.16
C PHE A 100 4.18 6.61 -0.14
N HIS A 101 4.00 5.29 -0.09
CA HIS A 101 5.06 4.33 -0.37
C HIS A 101 5.06 3.99 -1.86
N ILE A 102 6.16 4.22 -2.52
CA ILE A 102 6.33 3.97 -3.96
C ILE A 102 7.80 3.71 -4.28
N ASP A 103 8.08 3.01 -5.35
CA ASP A 103 9.45 2.80 -5.79
C ASP A 103 9.93 3.88 -6.78
N TYR A 104 11.21 3.77 -7.17
CA TYR A 104 11.90 4.75 -8.02
C TYR A 104 11.28 4.94 -9.42
N ARG A 105 10.48 3.99 -9.90
CA ARG A 105 9.91 4.02 -11.26
C ARG A 105 8.89 5.15 -11.41
N GLU A 106 8.04 5.31 -10.40
CA GLU A 106 6.88 6.20 -10.45
C GLU A 106 6.97 7.37 -9.47
N VAL A 107 7.93 7.35 -8.52
CA VAL A 107 8.00 8.33 -7.41
C VAL A 107 7.98 9.77 -7.90
N HIS A 108 8.71 10.11 -8.96
CA HIS A 108 8.81 11.49 -9.43
C HIS A 108 7.52 12.00 -10.07
N TYR A 109 6.83 11.15 -10.81
CA TYR A 109 5.53 11.46 -11.39
C TYR A 109 4.45 11.57 -10.32
N CYS A 110 4.45 10.64 -9.37
CA CYS A 110 3.55 10.68 -8.22
C CYS A 110 3.79 11.93 -7.35
N LYS A 111 5.06 12.36 -7.20
CA LYS A 111 5.39 13.59 -6.46
C LYS A 111 4.76 14.83 -7.11
N ILE A 112 4.79 14.94 -8.44
CA ILE A 112 4.15 16.04 -9.16
C ILE A 112 2.64 16.02 -8.93
N LEU A 113 2.00 14.86 -9.07
CA LEU A 113 0.56 14.69 -8.82
C LEU A 113 0.19 15.04 -7.37
N LEU A 114 1.00 14.63 -6.41
CA LEU A 114 0.80 14.97 -4.99
C LEU A 114 0.93 16.49 -4.76
N ASP A 115 1.89 17.16 -5.42
CA ASP A 115 2.04 18.61 -5.34
C ASP A 115 0.84 19.36 -5.93
N GLU A 116 0.24 18.84 -7.00
CA GLU A 116 -0.97 19.43 -7.60
C GLU A 116 -2.19 19.30 -6.67
N ILE A 117 -2.29 18.18 -5.93
CA ILE A 117 -3.44 17.91 -5.05
C ILE A 117 -3.28 18.59 -3.69
N PHE A 118 -2.10 18.48 -3.06
CA PHE A 118 -1.85 18.92 -1.69
C PHE A 118 -1.19 20.30 -1.58
N GLY A 119 -0.53 20.75 -2.65
CA GLY A 119 0.33 21.93 -2.66
C GLY A 119 1.79 21.56 -2.38
N ARG A 120 2.73 22.21 -3.10
CA ARG A 120 4.17 21.94 -2.98
C ARG A 120 4.71 22.26 -1.59
N GLU A 121 4.14 23.22 -0.91
CA GLU A 121 4.46 23.62 0.46
C GLU A 121 4.09 22.59 1.52
N CYS A 122 3.18 21.65 1.19
CA CYS A 122 2.80 20.57 2.07
C CYS A 122 3.78 19.39 2.05
N PHE A 123 4.76 19.39 1.15
CA PHE A 123 5.78 18.34 1.11
C PHE A 123 6.75 18.48 2.28
N LEU A 124 6.75 17.48 3.16
CA LEU A 124 7.58 17.49 4.36
C LEU A 124 8.96 16.90 4.10
N ASN A 125 9.03 15.66 3.56
CA ASN A 125 10.30 14.97 3.35
C ASN A 125 10.14 13.75 2.45
N GLU A 126 11.28 13.27 1.94
CA GLU A 126 11.44 11.98 1.28
C GLU A 126 12.24 11.04 2.19
N ILE A 127 11.71 9.83 2.41
CA ILE A 127 12.35 8.79 3.19
C ILE A 127 12.79 7.68 2.25
N ILE A 128 14.09 7.49 2.14
CA ILE A 128 14.68 6.43 1.30
C ILE A 128 14.96 5.22 2.17
N TRP A 129 14.31 4.10 1.85
CA TRP A 129 14.60 2.82 2.48
C TRP A 129 15.70 2.11 1.69
N ALA A 130 16.90 2.08 2.26
CA ALA A 130 18.03 1.35 1.72
C ALA A 130 18.21 0.01 2.49
N TYR A 131 18.43 -1.11 1.76
CA TYR A 131 18.72 -2.44 2.31
C TYR A 131 19.79 -3.16 1.52
#